data_1ed94dc5ed46ff3c0c9570e8e5b93833
#
_entry.id   1ed94dc5ed46ff3c0c9570e8e5b93833
#
_cell.length_a   1.000
_cell.length_b   1.000
_cell.length_c   1.000
_cell.angle_alpha   90.00
_cell.angle_beta   90.00
_cell.angle_gamma   90.00
#
_symmetry.space_group_name_H-M   'P 1'
#
loop_
_entity.id
_entity.type
_entity.pdbx_description
1 polymer ?
#
loop_
_entity_poly.entity_id
_entity_poly.type
_entity_poly.pdbx_seq_one_letter_code
_entity_poly.pdbx_strand_id
1 'polypeptide(L)'
;QKGMYLYFLYGLSYLISHTTFAGVFLLELVLAVFDLAGICRILELYVKKTTAYLLAPMVLGVSFASQSFYWGGSAEEICLPFLIWGLYLSLRYFGREYPHKAMSAKTLLAGGLLAGMVANIKFTSLGFFFAWMMCIAFSFLARRDFAGAVRACGIFLLGMALPFVPWVIYFALHGALYDWYWAYVYVNVFAYSNLNGEGPGLSERVYTLSKLLYWVARKNWGYF
;
A
#
# COMPACT_ATOMS: atom_id res chain seq x y z
N GLN A 1 -1.89 3.85 15.18
CA GLN A 1 -0.47 3.53 15.38
C GLN A 1 0.15 3.08 14.06
N LYS A 2 1.48 3.21 13.94
CA LYS A 2 2.24 2.83 12.75
C LYS A 2 2.79 1.42 12.90
N GLY A 3 3.10 0.77 11.77
CA GLY A 3 3.58 -0.61 11.78
C GLY A 3 5.08 -0.74 12.01
N MET A 4 5.52 -1.97 12.26
CA MET A 4 6.89 -2.28 12.67
C MET A 4 7.94 -1.97 11.61
N TYR A 5 7.64 -2.15 10.32
CA TYR A 5 8.60 -1.81 9.25
C TYR A 5 8.92 -0.32 9.22
N LEU A 6 7.97 0.56 9.55
CA LEU A 6 8.26 1.99 9.65
C LEU A 6 9.32 2.28 10.71
N TYR A 7 9.12 1.74 11.91
CA TYR A 7 10.08 1.92 13.01
C TYR A 7 11.44 1.27 12.70
N PHE A 8 11.44 0.12 12.05
CA PHE A 8 12.66 -0.54 11.61
C PHE A 8 13.45 0.32 10.61
N LEU A 9 12.76 0.89 9.59
CA LEU A 9 13.38 1.76 8.59
C LEU A 9 13.93 3.04 9.24
N TYR A 10 13.20 3.62 10.19
CA TYR A 10 13.74 4.75 10.96
C TYR A 10 14.93 4.36 11.84
N GLY A 11 14.89 3.17 12.43
CA GLY A 11 16.05 2.62 13.15
C GLY A 11 17.28 2.50 12.26
N LEU A 12 17.13 1.99 11.03
CA LEU A 12 18.22 1.94 10.05
C LEU A 12 18.71 3.36 9.67
N SER A 13 17.79 4.29 9.47
CA SER A 13 18.11 5.69 9.18
C SER A 13 18.89 6.35 10.33
N TYR A 14 18.55 6.01 11.58
CA TYR A 14 19.25 6.48 12.78
C TYR A 14 20.70 5.99 12.85
N LEU A 15 21.00 4.79 12.33
CA LEU A 15 22.39 4.28 12.27
C LEU A 15 23.27 5.11 11.33
N ILE A 16 22.68 5.79 10.35
CA ILE A 16 23.40 6.67 9.40
C ILE A 16 23.66 8.03 10.04
N SER A 17 22.67 8.61 10.71
CA SER A 17 22.79 9.90 11.39
C SER A 17 21.81 10.00 12.56
N HIS A 18 22.32 10.34 13.75
CA HIS A 18 21.50 10.57 14.95
C HIS A 18 21.16 12.05 15.17
N THR A 19 21.82 12.96 14.44
CA THR A 19 21.73 14.41 14.68
C THR A 19 21.07 15.16 13.52
N THR A 20 20.93 14.52 12.35
CA THR A 20 20.38 15.12 11.15
C THR A 20 19.38 14.18 10.47
N PHE A 21 18.54 14.71 9.59
CA PHE A 21 17.65 13.93 8.74
C PHE A 21 18.33 13.20 7.57
N ALA A 22 19.68 13.20 7.50
CA ALA A 22 20.42 12.60 6.38
C ALA A 22 20.07 11.12 6.17
N GLY A 23 19.90 10.34 7.25
CA GLY A 23 19.51 8.93 7.15
C GLY A 23 18.11 8.74 6.54
N VAL A 24 17.14 9.55 6.95
CA VAL A 24 15.78 9.52 6.40
C VAL A 24 15.78 9.96 4.94
N PHE A 25 16.54 11.03 4.61
CA PHE A 25 16.68 11.51 3.23
C PHE A 25 17.27 10.43 2.30
N LEU A 26 18.30 9.71 2.75
CA LEU A 26 18.87 8.60 1.97
C LEU A 26 17.88 7.46 1.78
N LEU A 27 17.08 7.14 2.81
CA LEU A 27 16.01 6.18 2.69
C LEU A 27 14.99 6.62 1.62
N GLU A 28 14.53 7.87 1.68
CA GLU A 28 13.60 8.44 0.69
C GLU A 28 14.17 8.41 -0.73
N LEU A 29 15.45 8.71 -0.88
CA LEU A 29 16.12 8.64 -2.19
C LEU A 29 16.10 7.22 -2.76
N VAL A 30 16.35 6.21 -1.92
CA VAL A 30 16.26 4.80 -2.34
C VAL A 30 14.82 4.46 -2.74
N LEU A 31 13.82 4.85 -1.93
CA LEU A 31 12.41 4.61 -2.24
C LEU A 31 11.98 5.32 -3.53
N ALA A 32 12.44 6.56 -3.75
CA ALA A 32 12.17 7.31 -4.99
C ALA A 32 12.71 6.61 -6.24
N VAL A 33 13.84 5.91 -6.15
CA VAL A 33 14.35 5.07 -7.26
C VAL A 33 13.40 3.91 -7.56
N PHE A 34 12.85 3.26 -6.52
CA PHE A 34 11.85 2.20 -6.69
C PHE A 34 10.53 2.74 -7.26
N ASP A 35 10.12 3.93 -6.84
CA ASP A 35 8.95 4.63 -7.39
C ASP A 35 9.13 4.95 -8.85
N LEU A 36 10.27 5.54 -9.22
CA LEU A 36 10.60 5.88 -10.59
C LEU A 36 10.61 4.64 -11.48
N ALA A 37 11.22 3.54 -11.02
CA ALA A 37 11.22 2.27 -11.74
C ALA A 37 9.80 1.73 -11.95
N GLY A 38 8.96 1.76 -10.93
CA GLY A 38 7.56 1.33 -11.01
C GLY A 38 6.73 2.20 -11.95
N ILE A 39 6.88 3.53 -11.89
CA ILE A 39 6.23 4.49 -12.80
C ILE A 39 6.66 4.23 -14.25
N CYS A 40 7.96 4.02 -14.51
CA CYS A 40 8.44 3.64 -15.84
C CYS A 40 7.73 2.38 -16.35
N ARG A 41 7.61 1.34 -15.52
CA ARG A 41 6.91 0.10 -15.89
C ARG A 41 5.42 0.30 -16.17
N ILE A 42 4.76 1.17 -15.44
CA ILE A 42 3.36 1.53 -15.70
C ILE A 42 3.25 2.25 -17.04
N LEU A 43 4.07 3.25 -17.28
CA LEU A 43 4.04 4.03 -18.51
C LEU A 43 4.38 3.16 -19.74
N GLU A 44 5.31 2.20 -19.65
CA GLU A 44 5.62 1.24 -20.71
C GLU A 44 4.43 0.35 -21.13
N LEU A 45 3.36 0.30 -20.34
CA LEU A 45 2.13 -0.38 -20.75
C LEU A 45 1.37 0.38 -21.85
N TYR A 46 1.53 1.71 -21.91
CA TYR A 46 0.72 2.63 -22.73
C TYR A 46 1.52 3.40 -23.76
N VAL A 47 2.81 3.66 -23.52
CA VAL A 47 3.65 4.46 -24.40
C VAL A 47 4.97 3.76 -24.73
N LYS A 48 5.71 4.28 -25.72
CA LYS A 48 7.05 3.78 -26.09
C LYS A 48 8.02 3.97 -24.91
N LYS A 49 8.96 3.03 -24.78
CA LYS A 49 9.95 3.00 -23.69
C LYS A 49 10.69 4.34 -23.51
N THR A 50 11.13 4.96 -24.59
CA THR A 50 11.81 6.27 -24.52
C THR A 50 10.90 7.36 -23.92
N THR A 51 9.64 7.40 -24.35
CA THR A 51 8.65 8.34 -23.81
C THR A 51 8.37 8.07 -22.34
N ALA A 52 8.27 6.79 -21.94
CA ALA A 52 8.09 6.40 -20.55
C ALA A 52 9.22 6.94 -19.65
N TYR A 53 10.47 6.80 -20.08
CA TYR A 53 11.63 7.31 -19.31
C TYR A 53 11.71 8.82 -19.23
N LEU A 54 11.21 9.55 -20.23
CA LEU A 54 11.13 11.01 -20.18
C LEU A 54 10.00 11.50 -19.27
N LEU A 55 8.86 10.81 -19.27
CA LEU A 55 7.69 11.21 -18.48
C LEU A 55 7.78 10.78 -17.01
N ALA A 56 8.43 9.65 -16.70
CA ALA A 56 8.43 9.09 -15.35
C ALA A 56 8.97 10.06 -14.28
N PRO A 57 10.08 10.80 -14.50
CA PRO A 57 10.54 11.81 -13.52
C PRO A 57 9.55 12.96 -13.32
N MET A 58 8.81 13.33 -14.37
CA MET A 58 7.78 14.38 -14.27
C MET A 58 6.60 13.91 -13.42
N VAL A 59 6.12 12.66 -13.65
CA VAL A 59 5.06 12.05 -12.84
C VAL A 59 5.48 11.93 -11.38
N LEU A 60 6.71 11.49 -11.12
CA LEU A 60 7.26 11.41 -9.77
C LEU A 60 7.31 12.79 -9.12
N GLY A 61 7.84 13.81 -9.83
CA GLY A 61 7.92 15.18 -9.34
C GLY A 61 6.54 15.75 -8.98
N VAL A 62 5.53 15.54 -9.82
CA VAL A 62 4.14 15.95 -9.53
C VAL A 62 3.60 15.21 -8.30
N SER A 63 3.88 13.91 -8.16
CA SER A 63 3.45 13.14 -7.00
C SER A 63 4.04 13.71 -5.70
N PHE A 64 5.34 13.98 -5.67
CA PHE A 64 6.00 14.57 -4.48
C PHE A 64 5.66 16.05 -4.25
N ALA A 65 5.21 16.78 -5.24
CA ALA A 65 4.72 18.15 -5.08
C ALA A 65 3.34 18.22 -4.40
N SER A 66 2.66 17.08 -4.20
CA SER A 66 1.36 17.05 -3.54
C SER A 66 1.47 17.38 -2.05
N GLN A 67 0.43 18.02 -1.49
CA GLN A 67 0.38 18.34 -0.05
C GLN A 67 0.47 17.10 0.87
N SER A 68 0.19 15.91 0.35
CA SER A 68 0.30 14.66 1.11
C SER A 68 1.74 14.29 1.46
N PHE A 69 2.71 14.81 0.70
CA PHE A 69 4.15 14.56 0.85
C PHE A 69 4.93 15.81 1.33
N TYR A 70 4.23 16.80 1.89
CA TYR A 70 4.86 18.04 2.35
C TYR A 70 5.87 17.82 3.50
N TRP A 71 5.60 16.83 4.36
CA TRP A 71 6.46 16.46 5.49
C TRP A 71 7.27 15.22 5.10
N GLY A 72 8.47 15.35 4.61
CA GLY A 72 9.31 14.21 4.22
C GLY A 72 9.40 13.11 5.29
N GLY A 73 9.66 11.87 4.86
CA GLY A 73 9.75 10.69 5.72
C GLY A 73 8.40 10.15 6.21
N SER A 74 7.30 10.52 5.58
CA SER A 74 5.98 10.07 6.03
C SER A 74 5.74 8.57 5.77
N ALA A 75 4.85 7.96 6.54
CA ALA A 75 4.46 6.57 6.31
C ALA A 75 3.80 6.37 4.94
N GLU A 76 3.18 7.42 4.39
CA GLU A 76 2.59 7.48 3.06
C GLU A 76 3.65 7.34 1.97
N GLU A 77 4.74 8.08 2.09
CA GLU A 77 5.87 8.01 1.17
C GLU A 77 6.54 6.64 1.19
N ILE A 78 6.73 6.09 2.39
CA ILE A 78 7.30 4.74 2.54
C ILE A 78 6.37 3.65 2.00
N CYS A 79 5.06 3.87 1.98
CA CYS A 79 4.09 2.96 1.34
C CYS A 79 4.06 3.09 -0.20
N LEU A 80 4.47 4.24 -0.75
CA LEU A 80 4.28 4.59 -2.16
C LEU A 80 4.88 3.56 -3.13
N PRO A 81 6.13 3.07 -2.97
CA PRO A 81 6.68 2.05 -3.86
C PRO A 81 5.82 0.80 -3.95
N PHE A 82 5.32 0.32 -2.81
CA PHE A 82 4.49 -0.89 -2.77
C PHE A 82 3.15 -0.68 -3.47
N LEU A 83 2.57 0.52 -3.36
CA LEU A 83 1.34 0.89 -4.06
C LEU A 83 1.56 1.01 -5.57
N ILE A 84 2.65 1.64 -6.01
CA ILE A 84 3.02 1.79 -7.43
C ILE A 84 3.24 0.42 -8.07
N TRP A 85 4.00 -0.46 -7.42
CA TRP A 85 4.23 -1.81 -7.95
C TRP A 85 2.96 -2.67 -7.92
N GLY A 86 2.11 -2.51 -6.91
CA GLY A 86 0.78 -3.12 -6.87
C GLY A 86 -0.10 -2.64 -8.03
N LEU A 87 -0.08 -1.33 -8.30
CA LEU A 87 -0.80 -0.73 -9.43
C LEU A 87 -0.27 -1.26 -10.77
N TYR A 88 1.06 -1.38 -10.94
CA TYR A 88 1.65 -1.99 -12.13
C TYR A 88 1.15 -3.41 -12.36
N LEU A 89 1.16 -4.26 -11.33
CA LEU A 89 0.68 -5.65 -11.42
C LEU A 89 -0.81 -5.70 -11.80
N SER A 90 -1.61 -4.83 -11.21
CA SER A 90 -3.03 -4.70 -11.51
C SER A 90 -3.28 -4.27 -12.96
N LEU A 91 -2.68 -3.16 -13.39
CA LEU A 91 -2.85 -2.62 -14.74
C LEU A 91 -2.34 -3.58 -15.82
N ARG A 92 -1.21 -4.23 -15.57
CA ARG A 92 -0.67 -5.25 -16.50
C ARG A 92 -1.66 -6.40 -16.68
N TYR A 93 -2.24 -6.91 -15.58
CA TYR A 93 -3.21 -8.00 -15.66
C TYR A 93 -4.48 -7.57 -16.38
N PHE A 94 -5.14 -6.52 -15.92
CA PHE A 94 -6.43 -6.09 -16.48
C PHE A 94 -6.31 -5.54 -17.89
N GLY A 95 -5.17 -4.93 -18.25
CA GLY A 95 -4.95 -4.37 -19.59
C GLY A 95 -4.44 -5.36 -20.63
N ARG A 96 -3.81 -6.47 -20.23
CA ARG A 96 -3.16 -7.39 -21.20
C ARG A 96 -3.57 -8.85 -21.09
N GLU A 97 -3.96 -9.30 -19.90
CA GLU A 97 -4.21 -10.73 -19.65
C GLU A 97 -5.70 -11.03 -19.48
N TYR A 98 -6.45 -10.13 -18.86
CA TYR A 98 -7.91 -10.25 -18.69
C TYR A 98 -8.64 -9.92 -20.02
N PRO A 99 -9.76 -10.61 -20.40
CA PRO A 99 -10.39 -11.72 -19.68
C PRO A 99 -9.83 -13.11 -20.04
N HIS A 100 -8.80 -13.21 -20.88
CA HIS A 100 -8.37 -14.47 -21.49
C HIS A 100 -7.66 -15.41 -20.51
N LYS A 101 -6.96 -14.85 -19.50
CA LYS A 101 -6.22 -15.63 -18.50
C LYS A 101 -6.65 -15.25 -17.09
N ALA A 102 -6.66 -16.24 -16.20
CA ALA A 102 -6.75 -15.98 -14.76
C ALA A 102 -5.42 -15.41 -14.25
N MET A 103 -5.49 -14.57 -13.21
CA MET A 103 -4.26 -14.05 -12.60
C MET A 103 -3.39 -15.17 -12.04
N SER A 104 -2.10 -15.12 -12.33
CA SER A 104 -1.17 -16.16 -11.91
C SER A 104 -0.96 -16.17 -10.40
N ALA A 105 -0.72 -17.34 -9.82
CA ALA A 105 -0.41 -17.49 -8.40
C ALA A 105 0.81 -16.65 -7.97
N LYS A 106 1.81 -16.52 -8.84
CA LYS A 106 2.99 -15.67 -8.58
C LYS A 106 2.61 -14.20 -8.45
N THR A 107 1.74 -13.69 -9.33
CA THR A 107 1.28 -12.29 -9.28
C THR A 107 0.42 -12.05 -8.04
N LEU A 108 -0.47 -13.00 -7.68
CA LEU A 108 -1.27 -12.93 -6.46
C LEU A 108 -0.40 -12.91 -5.21
N LEU A 109 0.60 -13.79 -5.13
CA LEU A 109 1.53 -13.84 -4.00
C LEU A 109 2.34 -12.55 -3.89
N ALA A 110 2.87 -12.05 -5.02
CA ALA A 110 3.61 -10.78 -5.05
C ALA A 110 2.73 -9.60 -4.63
N GLY A 111 1.48 -9.52 -5.13
CA GLY A 111 0.51 -8.51 -4.70
C GLY A 111 0.19 -8.59 -3.21
N GLY A 112 0.02 -9.81 -2.68
CA GLY A 112 -0.15 -10.05 -1.26
C GLY A 112 1.06 -9.57 -0.44
N LEU A 113 2.28 -9.89 -0.89
CA LEU A 113 3.51 -9.45 -0.23
C LEU A 113 3.60 -7.91 -0.17
N LEU A 114 3.31 -7.22 -1.28
CA LEU A 114 3.25 -5.76 -1.30
C LEU A 114 2.18 -5.22 -0.33
N ALA A 115 1.00 -5.84 -0.30
CA ALA A 115 -0.06 -5.48 0.65
C ALA A 115 0.38 -5.70 2.11
N GLY A 116 1.08 -6.79 2.40
CA GLY A 116 1.63 -7.09 3.71
C GLY A 116 2.68 -6.09 4.16
N MET A 117 3.53 -5.59 3.25
CA MET A 117 4.47 -4.49 3.53
C MET A 117 3.71 -3.22 3.91
N VAL A 118 2.72 -2.83 3.11
CA VAL A 118 1.86 -1.66 3.40
C VAL A 118 1.14 -1.83 4.73
N ALA A 119 0.58 -3.02 5.01
CA ALA A 119 -0.06 -3.32 6.29
C ALA A 119 0.88 -3.13 7.48
N ASN A 120 2.16 -3.50 7.34
CA ASN A 120 3.18 -3.34 8.38
C ASN A 120 3.78 -1.92 8.47
N ILE A 121 3.40 -0.99 7.58
CA ILE A 121 3.81 0.42 7.62
C ILE A 121 2.62 1.27 8.06
N LYS A 122 1.52 1.21 7.31
CA LYS A 122 0.31 2.00 7.56
C LYS A 122 -0.95 1.24 7.13
N PHE A 123 -1.67 0.70 8.10
CA PHE A 123 -2.86 -0.12 7.87
C PHE A 123 -3.94 0.57 7.00
N THR A 124 -4.14 1.88 7.18
CA THR A 124 -5.15 2.65 6.42
C THR A 124 -4.86 2.74 4.92
N SER A 125 -3.63 2.48 4.48
CA SER A 125 -3.25 2.50 3.06
C SER A 125 -3.59 1.20 2.31
N LEU A 126 -4.19 0.20 2.99
CA LEU A 126 -4.60 -1.08 2.38
C LEU A 126 -5.79 -0.96 1.42
N GLY A 127 -6.51 0.16 1.41
CA GLY A 127 -7.73 0.33 0.61
C GLY A 127 -7.54 -0.01 -0.87
N PHE A 128 -6.40 0.34 -1.46
CA PHE A 128 -6.05 -0.01 -2.84
C PHE A 128 -6.00 -1.54 -3.05
N PHE A 129 -5.32 -2.25 -2.18
CA PHE A 129 -5.17 -3.71 -2.30
C PHE A 129 -6.49 -4.44 -2.05
N PHE A 130 -7.33 -3.92 -1.16
CA PHE A 130 -8.67 -4.42 -0.95
C PHE A 130 -9.52 -4.28 -2.23
N ALA A 131 -9.55 -3.08 -2.83
CA ALA A 131 -10.26 -2.84 -4.08
C ALA A 131 -9.73 -3.73 -5.22
N TRP A 132 -8.42 -3.87 -5.34
CA TRP A 132 -7.81 -4.75 -6.33
C TRP A 132 -8.23 -6.21 -6.15
N MET A 133 -8.19 -6.75 -4.92
CA MET A 133 -8.63 -8.11 -4.65
C MET A 133 -10.12 -8.32 -4.89
N MET A 134 -10.95 -7.32 -4.61
CA MET A 134 -12.37 -7.36 -4.98
C MET A 134 -12.55 -7.50 -6.50
N CYS A 135 -11.83 -6.70 -7.30
CA CYS A 135 -11.88 -6.82 -8.76
C CYS A 135 -11.43 -8.20 -9.24
N ILE A 136 -10.38 -8.79 -8.64
CA ILE A 136 -9.91 -10.14 -8.96
C ILE A 136 -10.97 -11.18 -8.59
N ALA A 137 -11.51 -11.12 -7.37
CA ALA A 137 -12.54 -12.04 -6.92
C ALA A 137 -13.77 -11.99 -7.85
N PHE A 138 -14.24 -10.80 -8.20
CA PHE A 138 -15.33 -10.63 -9.17
C PHE A 138 -14.99 -11.19 -10.55
N SER A 139 -13.74 -11.10 -11.01
CA SER A 139 -13.32 -11.68 -12.29
C SER A 139 -13.44 -13.21 -12.32
N PHE A 140 -13.18 -13.88 -11.20
CA PHE A 140 -13.40 -15.33 -11.05
C PHE A 140 -14.89 -15.67 -10.92
N LEU A 141 -15.63 -14.90 -10.12
CA LEU A 141 -17.07 -15.11 -9.93
C LEU A 141 -17.86 -14.92 -11.22
N ALA A 142 -17.49 -13.94 -12.06
CA ALA A 142 -18.09 -13.74 -13.38
C ALA A 142 -17.90 -14.93 -14.31
N ARG A 143 -16.84 -15.73 -14.11
CA ARG A 143 -16.57 -16.98 -14.79
C ARG A 143 -17.22 -18.20 -14.11
N ARG A 144 -17.96 -18.00 -13.03
CA ARG A 144 -18.52 -19.05 -12.18
C ARG A 144 -17.44 -19.98 -11.55
N ASP A 145 -16.22 -19.50 -11.43
CA ASP A 145 -15.10 -20.22 -10.82
C ASP A 145 -14.93 -19.81 -9.36
N PHE A 146 -15.80 -20.31 -8.50
CA PHE A 146 -15.78 -20.04 -7.06
C PHE A 146 -14.52 -20.62 -6.39
N ALA A 147 -14.07 -21.81 -6.81
CA ALA A 147 -12.88 -22.43 -6.25
C ALA A 147 -11.64 -21.59 -6.61
N GLY A 148 -11.56 -21.07 -7.85
CA GLY A 148 -10.53 -20.15 -8.28
C GLY A 148 -10.52 -18.86 -7.49
N ALA A 149 -11.70 -18.27 -7.18
CA ALA A 149 -11.82 -17.09 -6.34
C ALA A 149 -11.27 -17.33 -4.93
N VAL A 150 -11.68 -18.40 -4.26
CA VAL A 150 -11.19 -18.78 -2.92
C VAL A 150 -9.68 -19.02 -2.94
N ARG A 151 -9.18 -19.76 -3.92
CA ARG A 151 -7.74 -20.02 -4.08
C ARG A 151 -6.95 -18.72 -4.30
N ALA A 152 -7.46 -17.81 -5.14
CA ALA A 152 -6.81 -16.53 -5.40
C ALA A 152 -6.73 -15.68 -4.12
N CYS A 153 -7.82 -15.57 -3.37
CA CYS A 153 -7.85 -14.90 -2.07
C CYS A 153 -6.87 -15.55 -1.08
N GLY A 154 -6.85 -16.88 -0.99
CA GLY A 154 -5.95 -17.62 -0.11
C GLY A 154 -4.47 -17.36 -0.43
N ILE A 155 -4.08 -17.39 -1.71
CA ILE A 155 -2.70 -17.11 -2.13
C ILE A 155 -2.32 -15.66 -1.84
N PHE A 156 -3.23 -14.71 -2.06
CA PHE A 156 -2.98 -13.31 -1.75
C PHE A 156 -2.81 -13.10 -0.24
N LEU A 157 -3.69 -13.65 0.58
CA LEU A 157 -3.60 -13.57 2.04
C LEU A 157 -2.33 -14.24 2.58
N LEU A 158 -1.91 -15.37 1.99
CA LEU A 158 -0.63 -15.99 2.31
C LEU A 158 0.52 -15.02 2.02
N GLY A 159 0.54 -14.40 0.84
CA GLY A 159 1.53 -13.37 0.50
C GLY A 159 1.51 -12.20 1.49
N MET A 160 0.33 -11.75 1.89
CA MET A 160 0.14 -10.66 2.84
C MET A 160 0.62 -11.02 4.26
N ALA A 161 0.54 -12.27 4.64
CA ALA A 161 1.02 -12.75 5.94
C ALA A 161 2.56 -12.83 6.03
N LEU A 162 3.25 -13.10 4.91
CA LEU A 162 4.71 -13.30 4.91
C LEU A 162 5.51 -12.15 5.55
N PRO A 163 5.24 -10.86 5.26
CA PRO A 163 5.97 -9.75 5.90
C PRO A 163 5.75 -9.63 7.41
N PHE A 164 4.72 -10.26 7.98
CA PHE A 164 4.49 -10.28 9.43
C PHE A 164 5.35 -11.34 10.15
N VAL A 165 5.77 -12.38 9.43
CA VAL A 165 6.48 -13.53 10.04
C VAL A 165 7.72 -13.11 10.84
N PRO A 166 8.64 -12.25 10.34
CA PRO A 166 9.81 -11.84 11.11
C PRO A 166 9.44 -11.15 12.43
N TRP A 167 8.38 -10.34 12.42
CA TRP A 167 7.90 -9.59 13.59
C TRP A 167 7.22 -10.51 14.60
N VAL A 168 6.40 -11.44 14.12
CA VAL A 168 5.77 -12.45 14.99
C VAL A 168 6.85 -13.27 15.71
N ILE A 169 7.88 -13.72 14.99
CA ILE A 169 8.99 -14.46 15.58
C ILE A 169 9.74 -13.57 16.59
N TYR A 170 10.08 -12.35 16.23
CA TYR A 170 10.79 -11.42 17.10
C TYR A 170 10.03 -11.19 18.41
N PHE A 171 8.74 -10.84 18.35
CA PHE A 171 7.94 -10.58 19.54
C PHE A 171 7.65 -11.84 20.35
N ALA A 172 7.51 -12.99 19.70
CA ALA A 172 7.36 -14.27 20.40
C ALA A 172 8.59 -14.62 21.22
N LEU A 173 9.81 -14.45 20.64
CA LEU A 173 11.06 -14.71 21.34
C LEU A 173 11.31 -13.76 22.53
N HIS A 174 10.73 -12.55 22.50
CA HIS A 174 10.86 -11.56 23.58
C HIS A 174 9.66 -11.57 24.56
N GLY A 175 8.73 -12.51 24.43
CA GLY A 175 7.54 -12.59 25.28
C GLY A 175 6.55 -11.43 25.14
N ALA A 176 6.68 -10.62 24.07
CA ALA A 176 5.93 -9.38 23.84
C ALA A 176 4.87 -9.50 22.71
N LEU A 177 4.50 -10.73 22.33
CA LEU A 177 3.56 -10.97 21.23
C LEU A 177 2.17 -10.39 21.51
N TYR A 178 1.70 -10.51 22.77
CA TYR A 178 0.42 -9.93 23.19
C TYR A 178 0.43 -8.40 23.12
N ASP A 179 1.51 -7.77 23.59
CA ASP A 179 1.64 -6.30 23.56
C ASP A 179 1.67 -5.78 22.13
N TRP A 180 2.38 -6.47 21.24
CA TRP A 180 2.37 -6.16 19.81
C TRP A 180 0.97 -6.31 19.19
N TYR A 181 0.28 -7.43 19.45
CA TYR A 181 -1.08 -7.65 18.97
C TYR A 181 -2.02 -6.55 19.48
N TRP A 182 -1.98 -6.25 20.77
CA TRP A 182 -2.80 -5.20 21.38
C TRP A 182 -2.51 -3.84 20.76
N ALA A 183 -1.25 -3.41 20.73
CA ALA A 183 -0.85 -2.09 20.28
C ALA A 183 -1.06 -1.88 18.78
N TYR A 184 -0.79 -2.91 17.96
CA TYR A 184 -0.84 -2.74 16.51
C TYR A 184 -2.13 -3.24 15.88
N VAL A 185 -2.61 -4.42 16.26
CA VAL A 185 -3.80 -5.00 15.64
C VAL A 185 -5.06 -4.51 16.33
N TYR A 186 -5.19 -4.76 17.63
CA TYR A 186 -6.42 -4.46 18.36
C TYR A 186 -6.76 -2.96 18.35
N VAL A 187 -5.81 -2.11 18.68
CA VAL A 187 -6.03 -0.64 18.72
C VAL A 187 -6.40 -0.11 17.33
N ASN A 188 -5.73 -0.53 16.26
CA ASN A 188 -6.01 -0.03 14.91
C ASN A 188 -7.34 -0.53 14.34
N VAL A 189 -7.75 -1.76 14.67
CA VAL A 189 -8.95 -2.38 14.09
C VAL A 189 -10.19 -2.07 14.94
N PHE A 190 -10.08 -2.15 16.26
CA PHE A 190 -11.25 -2.15 17.15
C PHE A 190 -11.35 -0.88 18.02
N ALA A 191 -10.23 -0.33 18.50
CA ALA A 191 -10.27 0.78 19.45
C ALA A 191 -10.25 2.14 18.74
N TYR A 192 -9.54 2.29 17.63
CA TYR A 192 -9.38 3.59 16.96
C TYR A 192 -10.70 4.15 16.41
N SER A 193 -11.63 3.29 16.02
CA SER A 193 -12.97 3.66 15.56
C SER A 193 -13.92 4.03 16.72
N ASN A 194 -13.62 3.60 17.95
CA ASN A 194 -14.52 3.71 19.10
C ASN A 194 -14.06 4.73 20.16
N LEU A 195 -12.97 5.47 19.91
CA LEU A 195 -12.42 6.44 20.85
C LEU A 195 -13.36 7.59 21.20
N ASN A 196 -14.44 7.79 20.44
CA ASN A 196 -15.42 8.87 20.61
C ASN A 196 -16.83 8.38 21.00
N GLY A 197 -17.00 7.19 21.54
CA GLY A 197 -18.31 6.64 21.92
C GLY A 197 -18.95 5.77 20.83
N GLU A 198 -20.27 5.66 20.81
CA GLU A 198 -21.00 4.87 19.78
C GLU A 198 -20.55 5.26 18.39
N GLY A 199 -20.05 4.29 17.63
CA GLY A 199 -19.49 4.54 16.30
C GLY A 199 -20.51 5.25 15.40
N PRO A 200 -20.07 6.14 14.49
CA PRO A 200 -20.95 6.96 13.65
C PRO A 200 -21.94 6.07 12.89
N GLY A 201 -23.21 6.46 12.87
CA GLY A 201 -24.26 5.80 12.13
C GLY A 201 -23.97 5.72 10.62
N LEU A 202 -24.67 4.87 9.88
CA LEU A 202 -24.41 4.69 8.44
C LEU A 202 -24.51 6.02 7.66
N SER A 203 -25.48 6.87 7.99
CA SER A 203 -25.67 8.21 7.40
C SER A 203 -24.45 9.13 7.65
N GLU A 204 -23.91 9.10 8.85
CA GLU A 204 -22.75 9.91 9.24
C GLU A 204 -21.46 9.40 8.56
N ARG A 205 -21.33 8.08 8.38
CA ARG A 205 -20.21 7.48 7.60
C ARG A 205 -20.27 7.90 6.13
N VAL A 206 -21.46 7.87 5.52
CA VAL A 206 -21.67 8.31 4.13
C VAL A 206 -21.40 9.82 4.00
N TYR A 207 -21.88 10.63 4.93
CA TYR A 207 -21.59 12.08 4.96
C TYR A 207 -20.08 12.35 5.10
N THR A 208 -19.41 11.66 6.01
CA THR A 208 -17.96 11.79 6.22
C THR A 208 -17.18 11.38 4.98
N LEU A 209 -17.57 10.28 4.32
CA LEU A 209 -16.97 9.81 3.07
C LEU A 209 -17.15 10.84 1.95
N SER A 210 -18.36 11.36 1.75
CA SER A 210 -18.64 12.37 0.72
C SER A 210 -17.87 13.68 0.96
N LYS A 211 -17.78 14.10 2.21
CA LYS A 211 -16.97 15.26 2.63
C LYS A 211 -15.48 15.02 2.36
N LEU A 212 -14.97 13.81 2.65
CA LEU A 212 -13.58 13.45 2.40
C LEU A 212 -13.28 13.45 0.89
N LEU A 213 -14.15 12.86 0.06
CA LEU A 213 -14.03 12.87 -1.39
C LEU A 213 -14.04 14.29 -1.95
N TYR A 214 -14.95 15.16 -1.45
CA TYR A 214 -14.97 16.57 -1.82
C TYR A 214 -13.68 17.29 -1.47
N TRP A 215 -13.13 17.07 -0.27
CA TRP A 215 -11.88 17.69 0.14
C TRP A 215 -10.68 17.19 -0.68
N VAL A 216 -10.63 15.89 -0.99
CA VAL A 216 -9.59 15.32 -1.85
C VAL A 216 -9.65 15.93 -3.24
N ALA A 217 -10.83 16.00 -3.85
CA ALA A 217 -11.01 16.63 -5.15
C ALA A 217 -10.61 18.12 -5.12
N ARG A 218 -11.09 18.87 -4.11
CA ARG A 218 -10.78 20.30 -3.98
C ARG A 218 -9.29 20.58 -3.76
N LYS A 219 -8.61 19.80 -2.92
CA LYS A 219 -7.18 20.00 -2.66
C LYS A 219 -6.29 19.64 -3.84
N ASN A 220 -6.75 18.72 -4.69
CA ASN A 220 -6.00 18.27 -5.85
C ASN A 220 -6.53 18.86 -7.17
N TRP A 221 -7.49 19.81 -7.11
CA TRP A 221 -8.07 20.42 -8.30
C TRP A 221 -7.06 21.02 -9.27
N GLY A 222 -5.94 21.54 -8.77
CA GLY A 222 -4.87 22.09 -9.60
C GLY A 222 -4.07 21.06 -10.40
N TYR A 223 -4.32 19.75 -10.22
CA TYR A 223 -3.67 18.65 -10.94
C TYR A 223 -4.59 18.03 -12.02
N PHE A 224 -5.86 18.44 -12.09
CA PHE A 224 -6.85 18.05 -13.08
C PHE A 224 -7.17 19.23 -14.02
#